data_20f20323fa6ddcee43bed4e2a29d13a6
#
_entry.id   20f20323fa6ddcee43bed4e2a29d13a6
#
_cell.length_a   1.000
_cell.length_b   1.000
_cell.length_c   1.000
_cell.angle_alpha   90.00
_cell.angle_beta   90.00
_cell.angle_gamma   90.00
#
_symmetry.space_group_name_H-M   'P 1'
#
loop_
_entity.id
_entity.type
_entity.pdbx_description
1 polymer ?
#
loop_
_entity_poly.entity_id
_entity_poly.type
_entity_poly.pdbx_seq_one_letter_code
_entity_poly.pdbx_strand_id
1 'polypeptide(L)'
;EVFFDSNKIVAAVQKANASVIDYEKLSDEQIQEIADNVEVACENMKRSASVEEIQDMVENQLMNQHAFTVARNYITYRYKRALVRKSNSTDEQILSLLECNNEEVKQENSNKNPTVNSVQRDYMAGEVSKDITKRFLLPEDIVEAHEKGLIHFHDADYFAQHMHNCCLVNLEDMLQNGTVISETGIDRPRSFSTACNIATQAIAQIASSQYGGQSISLSHLAPFVQVSREKFRIQVRTEFEKIGLDLDEEKINKVAEMRVREEINRGVQMIQYQVITLMTTNGQAPFITVFMYLDEVPEGQTRDDLAAIIEEMLHQRIKG
;
A
#
# COMPACT_ATOMS: atom_id res chain seq x y z
N GLU A 1 34.49 1.65 6.32
CA GLU A 1 35.74 1.73 5.57
C GLU A 1 36.03 0.39 4.91
N VAL A 2 36.26 0.39 3.60
CA VAL A 2 36.60 -0.81 2.82
C VAL A 2 38.07 -0.74 2.47
N PHE A 3 38.80 -1.86 2.54
CA PHE A 3 40.18 -1.91 2.10
C PHE A 3 40.32 -1.55 0.62
N PHE A 4 41.35 -0.79 0.28
CA PHE A 4 41.67 -0.45 -1.10
C PHE A 4 42.01 -1.74 -1.87
N ASP A 5 41.49 -1.87 -3.08
CA ASP A 5 41.67 -3.03 -3.96
C ASP A 5 41.96 -2.55 -5.38
N SER A 6 43.24 -2.55 -5.75
CA SER A 6 43.71 -2.12 -7.08
C SER A 6 43.14 -2.96 -8.22
N ASN A 7 42.77 -4.23 -7.97
CA ASN A 7 42.15 -5.08 -8.97
C ASN A 7 40.80 -4.53 -9.47
N LYS A 8 40.08 -3.76 -8.64
CA LYS A 8 38.84 -3.11 -9.06
C LYS A 8 39.10 -2.00 -10.09
N ILE A 9 40.23 -1.30 -9.96
CA ILE A 9 40.68 -0.32 -10.95
C ILE A 9 41.03 -1.00 -12.26
N VAL A 10 41.84 -2.04 -12.21
CA VAL A 10 42.21 -2.85 -13.39
C VAL A 10 40.96 -3.33 -14.13
N ALA A 11 40.01 -3.95 -13.42
CA ALA A 11 38.78 -4.46 -14.02
C ALA A 11 37.90 -3.35 -14.62
N ALA A 12 37.86 -2.18 -14.01
CA ALA A 12 37.08 -1.05 -14.54
C ALA A 12 37.71 -0.45 -15.80
N VAL A 13 39.05 -0.29 -15.82
CA VAL A 13 39.78 0.20 -16.98
C VAL A 13 39.74 -0.81 -18.12
N GLN A 14 39.90 -2.12 -17.84
CA GLN A 14 39.76 -3.18 -18.85
C GLN A 14 38.39 -3.15 -19.53
N LYS A 15 37.29 -2.96 -18.78
CA LYS A 15 35.95 -2.81 -19.36
C LYS A 15 35.84 -1.60 -20.29
N ALA A 16 36.43 -0.47 -19.92
CA ALA A 16 36.45 0.72 -20.76
C ALA A 16 37.30 0.49 -22.03
N ASN A 17 38.43 -0.21 -21.89
CA ASN A 17 39.36 -0.55 -22.94
C ASN A 17 38.79 -1.56 -23.96
N ALA A 18 37.93 -2.52 -23.52
CA ALA A 18 37.35 -3.55 -24.36
C ALA A 18 36.52 -3.02 -25.52
N SER A 19 35.91 -1.85 -25.35
CA SER A 19 35.06 -1.19 -26.38
C SER A 19 35.81 -0.23 -27.30
N VAL A 20 37.16 -0.18 -27.20
CA VAL A 20 38.00 0.68 -28.03
C VAL A 20 38.58 -0.11 -29.18
N ILE A 21 38.86 0.56 -30.31
CA ILE A 21 39.49 -0.03 -31.47
C ILE A 21 40.93 -0.49 -31.17
N ASP A 22 41.36 -1.60 -31.73
CA ASP A 22 42.58 -2.31 -31.29
C ASP A 22 43.87 -1.44 -31.27
N TYR A 23 44.01 -0.48 -32.20
CA TYR A 23 45.21 0.39 -32.22
C TYR A 23 45.19 1.53 -31.16
N GLU A 24 44.06 1.77 -30.54
CA GLU A 24 43.94 2.75 -29.45
C GLU A 24 43.79 2.05 -28.06
N LYS A 25 43.86 0.73 -28.02
CA LYS A 25 43.78 -0.01 -26.74
C LYS A 25 45.07 0.14 -25.96
N LEU A 26 44.89 0.22 -24.64
CA LEU A 26 45.96 0.07 -23.68
C LEU A 26 46.35 -1.42 -23.57
N SER A 27 47.65 -1.68 -23.38
CA SER A 27 48.13 -3.01 -23.02
C SER A 27 47.80 -3.33 -21.56
N ASP A 28 47.85 -4.60 -21.17
CA ASP A 28 47.63 -5.02 -19.80
C ASP A 28 48.68 -4.44 -18.85
N GLU A 29 49.94 -4.27 -19.31
CA GLU A 29 50.98 -3.61 -18.54
C GLU A 29 50.66 -2.11 -18.26
N GLN A 30 50.15 -1.42 -19.26
CA GLN A 30 49.75 -0.01 -19.10
C GLN A 30 48.55 0.12 -18.13
N ILE A 31 47.60 -0.80 -18.19
CA ILE A 31 46.46 -0.82 -17.28
C ILE A 31 46.91 -1.10 -15.84
N GLN A 32 47.85 -2.02 -15.67
CA GLN A 32 48.44 -2.30 -14.36
C GLN A 32 49.21 -1.09 -13.80
N GLU A 33 50.02 -0.42 -14.65
CA GLU A 33 50.73 0.79 -14.28
C GLU A 33 49.81 1.90 -13.80
N ILE A 34 48.65 2.08 -14.44
CA ILE A 34 47.63 3.03 -14.00
C ILE A 34 47.12 2.68 -12.59
N ALA A 35 46.82 1.41 -12.35
CA ALA A 35 46.34 0.96 -11.04
C ALA A 35 47.38 1.17 -9.95
N ASP A 36 48.65 0.81 -10.21
CA ASP A 36 49.74 0.95 -9.29
C ASP A 36 50.04 2.45 -8.96
N ASN A 37 49.99 3.32 -9.96
CA ASN A 37 50.14 4.75 -9.76
C ASN A 37 49.04 5.36 -8.89
N VAL A 38 47.79 4.89 -9.05
CA VAL A 38 46.68 5.33 -8.21
C VAL A 38 46.81 4.81 -6.78
N GLU A 39 47.28 3.54 -6.62
CA GLU A 39 47.56 2.95 -5.30
C GLU A 39 48.59 3.76 -4.54
N VAL A 40 49.73 4.07 -5.17
CA VAL A 40 50.77 4.90 -4.61
C VAL A 40 50.26 6.34 -4.27
N ALA A 41 49.42 6.89 -5.12
CA ALA A 41 48.80 8.21 -4.85
C ALA A 41 47.89 8.15 -3.61
N CYS A 42 47.08 7.09 -3.46
CA CYS A 42 46.25 6.87 -2.28
C CYS A 42 47.05 6.66 -1.00
N GLU A 43 48.15 5.90 -1.05
CA GLU A 43 49.05 5.67 0.09
C GLU A 43 49.70 6.98 0.57
N ASN A 44 50.02 7.89 -0.35
CA ASN A 44 50.57 9.20 -0.03
C ASN A 44 49.54 10.16 0.58
N MET A 45 48.25 9.87 0.50
CA MET A 45 47.17 10.66 1.11
C MET A 45 47.05 10.32 2.60
N LYS A 46 47.62 10.97 3.50
CA LYS A 46 47.55 10.71 4.97
C LYS A 46 46.13 10.52 5.54
N ARG A 47 45.16 10.14 4.73
CA ARG A 47 43.76 9.85 5.04
C ARG A 47 43.19 8.86 4.03
N SER A 48 42.03 8.25 4.37
CA SER A 48 41.30 7.43 3.41
C SER A 48 40.83 8.27 2.21
N ALA A 49 41.11 7.78 1.00
CA ALA A 49 40.59 8.38 -0.23
C ALA A 49 39.10 8.00 -0.43
N SER A 50 38.28 8.92 -0.89
CA SER A 50 36.91 8.62 -1.32
C SER A 50 36.92 7.86 -2.67
N VAL A 51 35.81 7.17 -2.98
CA VAL A 51 35.66 6.48 -4.27
C VAL A 51 35.74 7.48 -5.43
N GLU A 52 35.20 8.67 -5.26
CA GLU A 52 35.22 9.76 -6.23
C GLU A 52 36.64 10.23 -6.50
N GLU A 53 37.44 10.43 -5.45
CA GLU A 53 38.85 10.83 -5.58
C GLU A 53 39.69 9.77 -6.30
N ILE A 54 39.48 8.48 -5.98
CA ILE A 54 40.13 7.36 -6.68
C ILE A 54 39.78 7.37 -8.17
N GLN A 55 38.50 7.57 -8.48
CA GLN A 55 38.05 7.64 -9.88
C GLN A 55 38.64 8.81 -10.64
N ASP A 56 38.75 9.98 -10.00
CA ASP A 56 39.38 11.15 -10.59
C ASP A 56 40.89 10.93 -10.85
N MET A 57 41.56 10.21 -9.94
CA MET A 57 42.96 9.80 -10.15
C MET A 57 43.10 8.87 -11.37
N VAL A 58 42.19 7.88 -11.52
CA VAL A 58 42.20 6.99 -12.69
C VAL A 58 41.98 7.77 -13.99
N GLU A 59 41.04 8.72 -14.03
CA GLU A 59 40.80 9.58 -15.19
C GLU A 59 42.04 10.38 -15.54
N ASN A 60 42.72 10.98 -14.56
CA ASN A 60 43.94 11.73 -14.75
C ASN A 60 45.08 10.83 -15.30
N GLN A 61 45.25 9.62 -14.79
CA GLN A 61 46.26 8.69 -15.29
C GLN A 61 45.97 8.26 -16.74
N LEU A 62 44.71 7.98 -17.10
CA LEU A 62 44.33 7.70 -18.49
C LEU A 62 44.61 8.87 -19.44
N MET A 63 44.36 10.10 -18.99
CA MET A 63 44.68 11.31 -19.76
C MET A 63 46.20 11.52 -19.90
N ASN A 64 46.96 11.27 -18.85
CA ASN A 64 48.42 11.41 -18.86
C ASN A 64 49.11 10.41 -19.81
N GLN A 65 48.53 9.22 -19.97
CA GLN A 65 48.98 8.22 -20.94
C GLN A 65 48.42 8.45 -22.35
N HIS A 66 47.78 9.57 -22.60
CA HIS A 66 47.14 9.93 -23.87
C HIS A 66 46.09 8.91 -24.37
N ALA A 67 45.52 8.10 -23.48
CA ALA A 67 44.48 7.10 -23.77
C ALA A 67 43.09 7.77 -23.81
N PHE A 68 42.91 8.79 -24.62
CA PHE A 68 41.72 9.65 -24.60
C PHE A 68 40.42 8.93 -24.90
N THR A 69 40.44 7.93 -25.79
CA THR A 69 39.24 7.15 -26.11
C THR A 69 38.84 6.21 -24.95
N VAL A 70 39.83 5.60 -24.29
CA VAL A 70 39.61 4.79 -23.09
C VAL A 70 39.10 5.66 -21.95
N ALA A 71 39.71 6.83 -21.73
CA ALA A 71 39.29 7.82 -20.73
C ALA A 71 37.81 8.23 -20.93
N ARG A 72 37.43 8.54 -22.19
CA ARG A 72 36.03 8.90 -22.51
C ARG A 72 35.07 7.77 -22.19
N ASN A 73 35.40 6.52 -22.50
CA ASN A 73 34.57 5.37 -22.19
C ASN A 73 34.48 5.13 -20.70
N TYR A 74 35.61 5.31 -19.97
CA TYR A 74 35.65 5.20 -18.50
C TYR A 74 34.77 6.26 -17.83
N ILE A 75 34.88 7.53 -18.22
CA ILE A 75 34.05 8.64 -17.73
C ILE A 75 32.56 8.38 -18.01
N THR A 76 32.24 7.96 -19.24
CA THR A 76 30.87 7.64 -19.60
C THR A 76 30.31 6.47 -18.78
N TYR A 77 31.10 5.43 -18.55
CA TYR A 77 30.71 4.31 -17.69
C TYR A 77 30.52 4.76 -16.24
N ARG A 78 31.46 5.54 -15.69
CA ARG A 78 31.36 6.14 -14.34
C ARG A 78 30.07 6.95 -14.20
N TYR A 79 29.79 7.83 -15.17
CA TYR A 79 28.58 8.65 -15.18
C TYR A 79 27.30 7.81 -15.17
N LYS A 80 27.22 6.80 -16.06
CA LYS A 80 26.08 5.87 -16.09
C LYS A 80 25.89 5.14 -14.76
N ARG A 81 26.98 4.68 -14.14
CA ARG A 81 26.93 4.00 -12.82
C ARG A 81 26.53 4.96 -11.70
N ALA A 82 26.97 6.22 -11.77
CA ALA A 82 26.56 7.25 -10.81
C ALA A 82 25.06 7.58 -10.95
N LEU A 83 24.54 7.66 -12.19
CA LEU A 83 23.11 7.83 -12.45
C LEU A 83 22.29 6.66 -11.90
N VAL A 84 22.73 5.41 -12.14
CA VAL A 84 22.05 4.21 -11.62
C VAL A 84 22.06 4.20 -10.08
N ARG A 85 23.18 4.55 -9.45
CA ARG A 85 23.27 4.66 -7.99
C ARG A 85 22.36 5.77 -7.45
N LYS A 86 22.31 6.90 -8.13
CA LYS A 86 21.46 8.03 -7.77
C LYS A 86 19.97 7.68 -7.93
N SER A 87 19.58 7.04 -9.03
CA SER A 87 18.21 6.64 -9.28
C SER A 87 17.67 5.55 -8.31
N ASN A 88 18.58 4.80 -7.68
CA ASN A 88 18.23 3.80 -6.66
C ASN A 88 18.46 4.30 -5.22
N SER A 89 18.72 5.59 -5.02
CA SER A 89 18.82 6.16 -3.68
C SER A 89 17.42 6.46 -3.13
N THR A 90 17.28 6.40 -1.80
CA THR A 90 16.05 6.80 -1.09
C THR A 90 15.64 8.23 -1.45
N ASP A 91 16.60 9.15 -1.57
CA ASP A 91 16.35 10.54 -1.94
C ASP A 91 15.76 10.67 -3.35
N GLU A 92 16.27 9.89 -4.31
CA GLU A 92 15.75 9.91 -5.69
C GLU A 92 14.35 9.28 -5.78
N GLN A 93 14.09 8.21 -5.02
CA GLN A 93 12.74 7.64 -4.91
C GLN A 93 11.75 8.67 -4.34
N ILE A 94 12.13 9.36 -3.27
CA ILE A 94 11.31 10.43 -2.67
C ILE A 94 11.07 11.57 -3.68
N LEU A 95 12.10 12.02 -4.39
CA LEU A 95 11.97 13.08 -5.41
C LEU A 95 11.06 12.66 -6.56
N SER A 96 11.19 11.43 -7.04
CA SER A 96 10.32 10.89 -8.11
C SER A 96 8.85 10.80 -7.70
N LEU A 97 8.57 10.53 -6.42
CA LEU A 97 7.22 10.58 -5.85
C LEU A 97 6.67 12.00 -5.84
N LEU A 98 7.45 12.98 -5.39
CA LEU A 98 7.05 14.40 -5.37
C LEU A 98 6.78 14.97 -6.77
N GLU A 99 7.54 14.53 -7.76
CA GLU A 99 7.38 14.91 -9.16
C GLU A 99 6.29 14.12 -9.89
N CYS A 100 5.65 13.14 -9.21
CA CYS A 100 4.70 12.19 -9.81
C CYS A 100 5.29 11.38 -10.98
N ASN A 101 6.59 11.14 -10.98
CA ASN A 101 7.34 10.44 -12.04
C ASN A 101 7.72 9.00 -11.67
N ASN A 102 7.36 8.52 -10.49
CA ASN A 102 7.67 7.17 -10.05
C ASN A 102 6.87 6.14 -10.84
N GLU A 103 7.54 5.35 -11.66
CA GLU A 103 6.91 4.35 -12.53
C GLU A 103 6.38 3.14 -11.76
N GLU A 104 7.00 2.74 -10.65
CA GLU A 104 6.53 1.65 -9.80
C GLU A 104 5.16 1.99 -9.23
N VAL A 105 5.02 3.19 -8.68
CA VAL A 105 3.75 3.68 -8.12
C VAL A 105 2.67 3.84 -9.19
N LYS A 106 3.02 4.27 -10.40
CA LYS A 106 2.07 4.38 -11.53
C LYS A 106 1.54 3.02 -11.99
N GLN A 107 2.37 1.97 -11.89
CA GLN A 107 2.02 0.61 -12.31
C GLN A 107 1.42 -0.23 -11.18
N GLU A 108 1.57 0.21 -9.94
CA GLU A 108 1.00 -0.48 -8.80
C GLU A 108 -0.53 -0.50 -8.92
N ASN A 109 -1.12 -1.71 -8.87
CA ASN A 109 -2.57 -1.88 -8.82
C ASN A 109 -3.08 -1.56 -7.41
N SER A 110 -2.96 -0.31 -7.05
CA SER A 110 -3.24 0.22 -5.73
C SER A 110 -4.54 1.01 -5.72
N ASN A 111 -5.25 0.96 -4.61
CA ASN A 111 -6.40 1.82 -4.35
C ASN A 111 -5.99 3.27 -4.02
N LYS A 112 -4.70 3.58 -4.12
CA LYS A 112 -4.12 4.89 -3.83
C LYS A 112 -3.95 5.69 -5.12
N ASN A 113 -4.31 6.96 -5.07
CA ASN A 113 -4.04 7.88 -6.18
C ASN A 113 -2.72 8.64 -5.90
N PRO A 114 -1.64 8.38 -6.66
CA PRO A 114 -0.32 8.95 -6.39
C PRO A 114 -0.23 10.48 -6.54
N THR A 115 -1.26 11.14 -7.10
CA THR A 115 -1.31 12.59 -7.23
C THR A 115 -1.90 13.29 -6.00
N VAL A 116 -2.47 12.55 -5.06
CA VAL A 116 -3.07 13.08 -3.82
C VAL A 116 -1.98 13.28 -2.77
N ASN A 117 -1.93 14.45 -2.14
CA ASN A 117 -0.88 14.82 -1.20
C ASN A 117 -0.74 13.86 0.01
N SER A 118 -1.83 13.35 0.55
CA SER A 118 -1.79 12.36 1.64
C SER A 118 -1.19 11.03 1.18
N VAL A 119 -1.48 10.61 -0.05
CA VAL A 119 -0.90 9.41 -0.67
C VAL A 119 0.60 9.58 -0.89
N GLN A 120 1.04 10.73 -1.41
CA GLN A 120 2.47 11.03 -1.59
C GLN A 120 3.23 10.96 -0.26
N ARG A 121 2.64 11.50 0.83
CA ARG A 121 3.23 11.42 2.16
C ARG A 121 3.34 9.99 2.68
N ASP A 122 2.35 9.15 2.42
CA ASP A 122 2.37 7.73 2.79
C ASP A 122 3.47 6.98 2.02
N TYR A 123 3.59 7.18 0.72
CA TYR A 123 4.68 6.62 -0.08
C TYR A 123 6.06 7.08 0.38
N MET A 124 6.23 8.37 0.69
CA MET A 124 7.50 8.89 1.23
C MET A 124 7.84 8.21 2.57
N ALA A 125 6.86 8.04 3.46
CA ALA A 125 7.05 7.32 4.71
C ALA A 125 7.44 5.86 4.46
N GLY A 126 6.84 5.22 3.46
CA GLY A 126 7.18 3.87 3.01
C GLY A 126 8.64 3.75 2.55
N GLU A 127 9.13 4.68 1.72
CA GLU A 127 10.53 4.67 1.25
C GLU A 127 11.52 4.86 2.41
N VAL A 128 11.23 5.76 3.34
CA VAL A 128 12.03 5.92 4.56
C VAL A 128 12.01 4.66 5.42
N SER A 129 10.83 4.03 5.56
CA SER A 129 10.67 2.77 6.31
C SER A 129 11.46 1.64 5.67
N LYS A 130 11.43 1.46 4.35
CA LYS A 130 12.23 0.47 3.60
C LYS A 130 13.72 0.64 3.86
N ASP A 131 14.20 1.88 3.79
CA ASP A 131 15.62 2.19 4.02
C ASP A 131 16.06 1.86 5.46
N ILE A 132 15.27 2.28 6.45
CA ILE A 132 15.52 1.97 7.86
C ILE A 132 15.47 0.46 8.11
N THR A 133 14.47 -0.23 7.56
CA THR A 133 14.30 -1.67 7.68
C THR A 133 15.54 -2.42 7.20
N LYS A 134 16.05 -2.08 6.02
CA LYS A 134 17.23 -2.71 5.43
C LYS A 134 18.53 -2.40 6.18
N ARG A 135 18.70 -1.15 6.65
CA ARG A 135 19.96 -0.73 7.27
C ARG A 135 20.08 -1.08 8.75
N PHE A 136 18.97 -1.17 9.48
CA PHE A 136 19.00 -1.24 10.94
C PHE A 136 18.18 -2.35 11.57
N LEU A 137 17.11 -2.82 10.91
CA LEU A 137 16.15 -3.72 11.55
C LEU A 137 16.30 -5.16 11.12
N LEU A 138 16.70 -5.42 9.87
CA LEU A 138 16.91 -6.78 9.38
C LEU A 138 18.36 -7.23 9.57
N PRO A 139 18.58 -8.54 9.81
CA PRO A 139 19.90 -9.12 9.74
C PRO A 139 20.55 -8.94 8.36
N GLU A 140 21.86 -8.73 8.33
CA GLU A 140 22.60 -8.43 7.10
C GLU A 140 22.48 -9.56 6.05
N ASP A 141 22.48 -10.82 6.45
CA ASP A 141 22.33 -11.98 5.59
C ASP A 141 20.94 -12.04 4.91
N ILE A 142 19.90 -11.60 5.60
CA ILE A 142 18.53 -11.47 5.04
C ILE A 142 18.48 -10.35 4.00
N VAL A 143 19.08 -9.20 4.30
CA VAL A 143 19.14 -8.08 3.35
C VAL A 143 19.92 -8.48 2.09
N GLU A 144 21.11 -9.13 2.27
CA GLU A 144 21.91 -9.62 1.16
C GLU A 144 21.17 -10.66 0.30
N ALA A 145 20.46 -11.60 0.93
CA ALA A 145 19.66 -12.60 0.23
C ALA A 145 18.50 -11.96 -0.57
N HIS A 146 17.87 -10.94 -0.01
CA HIS A 146 16.82 -10.17 -0.70
C HIS A 146 17.38 -9.41 -1.90
N GLU A 147 18.50 -8.70 -1.75
CA GLU A 147 19.15 -7.92 -2.83
C GLU A 147 19.70 -8.80 -3.95
N LYS A 148 20.14 -10.02 -3.62
CA LYS A 148 20.55 -11.03 -4.60
C LYS A 148 19.36 -11.73 -5.29
N GLY A 149 18.13 -11.48 -4.88
CA GLY A 149 16.94 -12.12 -5.39
C GLY A 149 16.78 -13.59 -4.99
N LEU A 150 17.48 -14.06 -3.94
CA LEU A 150 17.33 -15.41 -3.41
C LEU A 150 16.04 -15.56 -2.61
N ILE A 151 15.62 -14.51 -1.94
CA ILE A 151 14.34 -14.38 -1.24
C ILE A 151 13.69 -13.04 -1.59
N HIS A 152 12.39 -12.93 -1.34
CA HIS A 152 11.70 -11.65 -1.35
C HIS A 152 11.19 -11.34 0.05
N PHE A 153 11.76 -10.31 0.70
CA PHE A 153 11.23 -9.78 1.95
C PHE A 153 10.11 -8.82 1.61
N HIS A 154 8.87 -9.26 1.82
CA HIS A 154 7.66 -8.52 1.44
C HIS A 154 7.37 -7.40 2.45
N ASP A 155 6.78 -6.30 1.99
CA ASP A 155 6.26 -5.21 2.82
C ASP A 155 7.30 -4.56 3.75
N ALA A 156 8.53 -4.40 3.27
CA ALA A 156 9.61 -3.75 4.02
C ALA A 156 9.27 -2.29 4.40
N ASP A 157 8.38 -1.66 3.66
CA ASP A 157 7.84 -0.32 3.90
C ASP A 157 6.92 -0.25 5.13
N TYR A 158 6.31 -1.36 5.54
CA TYR A 158 5.44 -1.44 6.73
C TYR A 158 6.10 -2.16 7.91
N PHE A 159 7.36 -2.61 7.78
CA PHE A 159 8.04 -3.36 8.82
C PHE A 159 8.49 -2.49 10.00
N ALA A 160 8.99 -1.28 9.73
CA ALA A 160 9.44 -0.36 10.78
C ALA A 160 8.27 0.21 11.61
N GLN A 161 7.10 0.32 11.01
CA GLN A 161 5.86 0.76 11.64
C GLN A 161 4.83 -0.35 11.49
N HIS A 162 4.41 -0.94 12.62
CA HIS A 162 3.50 -2.08 12.61
C HIS A 162 2.10 -1.68 12.13
N MET A 163 1.84 -1.83 10.84
CA MET A 163 0.51 -1.79 10.26
C MET A 163 0.05 -3.21 9.91
N HIS A 164 -1.24 -3.48 10.06
CA HIS A 164 -1.82 -4.76 9.63
C HIS A 164 -1.96 -4.80 8.11
N ASN A 165 -1.66 -5.96 7.50
CA ASN A 165 -1.93 -6.15 6.09
C ASN A 165 -3.44 -6.30 5.86
N CYS A 166 -4.01 -7.46 6.22
CA CYS A 166 -5.42 -7.78 6.00
C CYS A 166 -6.08 -8.22 7.29
N CYS A 167 -7.41 -8.08 7.37
CA CYS A 167 -8.17 -8.56 8.52
C CYS A 167 -9.56 -9.07 8.14
N LEU A 168 -10.10 -9.95 9.00
CA LEU A 168 -11.51 -10.30 9.04
C LEU A 168 -12.18 -9.44 10.10
N VAL A 169 -13.16 -8.64 9.69
CA VAL A 169 -13.84 -7.72 10.62
C VAL A 169 -14.99 -8.45 11.30
N ASN A 170 -14.90 -8.60 12.61
CA ASN A 170 -15.98 -9.19 13.40
C ASN A 170 -17.10 -8.16 13.66
N LEU A 171 -17.84 -7.82 12.60
CA LEU A 171 -18.99 -6.92 12.71
C LEU A 171 -20.09 -7.48 13.59
N GLU A 172 -20.22 -8.82 13.74
CA GLU A 172 -21.21 -9.42 14.61
C GLU A 172 -21.02 -8.94 16.04
N ASP A 173 -19.84 -9.12 16.60
CA ASP A 173 -19.54 -8.70 17.97
C ASP A 173 -19.66 -7.17 18.13
N MET A 174 -19.07 -6.41 17.18
CA MET A 174 -19.10 -4.94 17.22
C MET A 174 -20.53 -4.38 17.21
N LEU A 175 -21.44 -5.00 16.44
CA LEU A 175 -22.82 -4.52 16.33
C LEU A 175 -23.72 -5.08 17.43
N GLN A 176 -23.49 -6.29 17.96
CA GLN A 176 -24.32 -6.85 19.00
C GLN A 176 -23.97 -6.33 20.40
N ASN A 177 -22.69 -6.15 20.67
CA ASN A 177 -22.18 -5.77 21.99
C ASN A 177 -21.77 -4.30 22.11
N GLY A 178 -21.80 -3.59 20.99
CA GLY A 178 -21.23 -2.24 20.89
C GLY A 178 -19.74 -2.28 20.57
N THR A 179 -19.18 -1.12 20.25
CA THR A 179 -17.78 -0.98 19.87
C THR A 179 -17.25 0.41 20.26
N VAL A 180 -15.96 0.63 20.07
CA VAL A 180 -15.33 1.94 20.21
C VAL A 180 -14.79 2.40 18.87
N ILE A 181 -15.21 3.58 18.41
CA ILE A 181 -14.70 4.20 17.19
C ILE A 181 -14.15 5.58 17.56
N SER A 182 -12.88 5.83 17.25
CA SER A 182 -12.22 7.09 17.58
C SER A 182 -12.45 7.53 19.05
N GLU A 183 -12.18 6.62 19.99
CA GLU A 183 -12.33 6.82 21.45
C GLU A 183 -13.78 7.03 21.93
N THR A 184 -14.76 6.93 21.04
CA THR A 184 -16.18 7.09 21.37
C THR A 184 -16.87 5.73 21.45
N GLY A 185 -17.54 5.46 22.56
CA GLY A 185 -18.37 4.26 22.74
C GLY A 185 -19.60 4.33 21.83
N ILE A 186 -19.84 3.28 21.09
CA ILE A 186 -20.97 3.11 20.16
C ILE A 186 -21.82 1.96 20.67
N ASP A 187 -23.05 2.26 21.03
CA ASP A 187 -24.01 1.26 21.48
C ASP A 187 -24.53 0.38 20.32
N ARG A 188 -25.14 -0.75 20.69
CA ARG A 188 -25.84 -1.62 19.76
C ARG A 188 -26.87 -0.83 18.92
N PRO A 189 -26.84 -0.95 17.58
CA PRO A 189 -27.79 -0.25 16.71
C PRO A 189 -29.23 -0.67 16.92
N ARG A 190 -30.15 0.29 16.78
CA ARG A 190 -31.59 0.12 16.95
C ARG A 190 -32.35 0.14 15.61
N SER A 191 -31.66 -0.10 14.51
CA SER A 191 -32.21 -0.27 13.18
C SER A 191 -31.17 -0.81 12.20
N PHE A 192 -31.61 -1.40 11.10
CA PHE A 192 -30.72 -1.83 10.02
C PHE A 192 -29.91 -0.68 9.42
N SER A 193 -30.55 0.44 9.18
CA SER A 193 -29.88 1.65 8.66
C SER A 193 -28.74 2.12 9.59
N THR A 194 -28.97 2.11 10.91
CA THR A 194 -27.93 2.46 11.89
C THR A 194 -26.80 1.42 11.90
N ALA A 195 -27.14 0.12 11.78
CA ALA A 195 -26.13 -0.93 11.69
C ALA A 195 -25.24 -0.78 10.45
N CYS A 196 -25.84 -0.46 9.30
CA CYS A 196 -25.10 -0.16 8.08
C CYS A 196 -24.14 1.04 8.25
N ASN A 197 -24.61 2.11 8.88
CA ASN A 197 -23.79 3.28 9.13
C ASN A 197 -22.60 2.98 10.07
N ILE A 198 -22.83 2.26 11.17
CA ILE A 198 -21.77 1.86 12.09
C ILE A 198 -20.77 0.94 11.39
N ALA A 199 -21.24 -0.02 10.59
CA ALA A 199 -20.38 -0.90 9.81
C ALA A 199 -19.44 -0.11 8.88
N THR A 200 -19.95 0.90 8.18
CA THR A 200 -19.11 1.73 7.30
C THR A 200 -18.09 2.58 8.06
N GLN A 201 -18.43 3.07 9.24
CA GLN A 201 -17.48 3.77 10.11
C GLN A 201 -16.39 2.82 10.65
N ALA A 202 -16.77 1.60 11.04
CA ALA A 202 -15.80 0.56 11.44
C ALA A 202 -14.84 0.23 10.28
N ILE A 203 -15.38 0.04 9.07
CA ILE A 203 -14.59 -0.19 7.85
C ILE A 203 -13.58 0.95 7.63
N ALA A 204 -14.01 2.20 7.75
CA ALA A 204 -13.17 3.38 7.57
C ALA A 204 -12.03 3.45 8.60
N GLN A 205 -12.35 3.20 9.87
CA GLN A 205 -11.39 3.21 10.96
C GLN A 205 -10.33 2.12 10.79
N ILE A 206 -10.75 0.90 10.42
CA ILE A 206 -9.85 -0.22 10.16
C ILE A 206 -8.97 0.08 8.96
N ALA A 207 -9.55 0.55 7.85
CA ALA A 207 -8.80 0.90 6.64
C ALA A 207 -7.75 2.01 6.86
N SER A 208 -7.95 2.86 7.88
CA SER A 208 -6.96 3.88 8.27
C SER A 208 -5.77 3.33 9.06
N SER A 209 -5.86 2.07 9.51
CA SER A 209 -4.84 1.41 10.34
C SER A 209 -4.22 0.18 9.66
N GLN A 210 -4.53 -0.06 8.39
CA GLN A 210 -3.99 -1.17 7.60
C GLN A 210 -3.70 -0.73 6.17
N TYR A 211 -2.87 -1.50 5.46
CA TYR A 211 -2.51 -1.24 4.06
C TYR A 211 -3.11 -2.24 3.07
N GLY A 212 -3.63 -3.37 3.52
CA GLY A 212 -4.29 -4.37 2.70
C GLY A 212 -5.82 -4.33 2.79
N GLY A 213 -6.46 -5.44 2.46
CA GLY A 213 -7.90 -5.57 2.42
C GLY A 213 -8.53 -6.02 3.74
N GLN A 214 -9.80 -5.75 3.88
CA GLN A 214 -10.63 -6.24 4.96
C GLN A 214 -11.81 -7.04 4.41
N SER A 215 -12.24 -8.04 5.17
CA SER A 215 -13.39 -8.87 4.82
C SER A 215 -14.51 -8.67 5.83
N ILE A 216 -15.71 -8.50 5.34
CA ILE A 216 -16.94 -8.40 6.14
C ILE A 216 -17.97 -9.44 5.68
N SER A 217 -18.90 -9.83 6.55
CA SER A 217 -20.06 -10.64 6.16
C SER A 217 -21.36 -9.85 6.28
N LEU A 218 -22.24 -9.96 5.26
CA LEU A 218 -23.58 -9.38 5.30
C LEU A 218 -24.48 -10.08 6.31
N SER A 219 -24.17 -11.32 6.70
CA SER A 219 -24.89 -12.07 7.74
C SER A 219 -24.92 -11.32 9.07
N HIS A 220 -23.87 -10.56 9.39
CA HIS A 220 -23.76 -9.77 10.62
C HIS A 220 -24.74 -8.58 10.67
N LEU A 221 -25.24 -8.13 9.51
CA LEU A 221 -26.24 -7.06 9.40
C LEU A 221 -27.67 -7.58 9.45
N ALA A 222 -27.91 -8.84 9.01
CA ALA A 222 -29.24 -9.40 8.85
C ALA A 222 -30.11 -9.37 10.13
N PRO A 223 -29.59 -9.61 11.36
CA PRO A 223 -30.40 -9.53 12.59
C PRO A 223 -31.02 -8.15 12.82
N PHE A 224 -30.43 -7.09 12.30
CA PHE A 224 -30.93 -5.72 12.49
C PHE A 224 -32.11 -5.37 11.59
N VAL A 225 -32.37 -6.18 10.55
CA VAL A 225 -33.61 -6.08 9.75
C VAL A 225 -34.82 -6.39 10.61
N GLN A 226 -34.73 -7.43 11.47
CA GLN A 226 -35.81 -7.73 12.41
C GLN A 226 -36.02 -6.61 13.42
N VAL A 227 -34.94 -5.98 13.91
CA VAL A 227 -35.06 -4.81 14.82
C VAL A 227 -35.83 -3.66 14.11
N SER A 228 -35.55 -3.39 12.86
CA SER A 228 -36.27 -2.40 12.07
C SER A 228 -37.72 -2.81 11.82
N ARG A 229 -37.98 -4.09 11.54
CA ARG A 229 -39.33 -4.64 11.30
C ARG A 229 -40.22 -4.38 12.52
N GLU A 230 -39.77 -4.71 13.72
CA GLU A 230 -40.53 -4.49 14.94
C GLU A 230 -40.74 -2.96 15.20
N LYS A 231 -39.74 -2.15 14.96
CA LYS A 231 -39.85 -0.70 15.06
C LYS A 231 -40.92 -0.15 14.09
N PHE A 232 -40.93 -0.60 12.84
CA PHE A 232 -41.94 -0.16 11.85
C PHE A 232 -43.34 -0.65 12.19
N ARG A 233 -43.51 -1.84 12.72
CA ARG A 233 -44.81 -2.30 13.20
C ARG A 233 -45.39 -1.38 14.27
N ILE A 234 -44.58 -1.01 15.25
CA ILE A 234 -44.99 -0.08 16.32
C ILE A 234 -45.32 1.29 15.72
N GLN A 235 -44.47 1.80 14.84
CA GLN A 235 -44.69 3.10 14.20
C GLN A 235 -45.98 3.15 13.37
N VAL A 236 -46.18 2.13 12.53
CA VAL A 236 -47.40 2.04 11.67
C VAL A 236 -48.64 2.05 12.55
N ARG A 237 -48.66 1.19 13.60
CA ARG A 237 -49.80 1.12 14.53
C ARG A 237 -50.09 2.48 15.16
N THR A 238 -49.05 3.15 15.72
CA THR A 238 -49.17 4.44 16.37
C THR A 238 -49.62 5.54 15.40
N GLU A 239 -49.14 5.53 14.18
CA GLU A 239 -49.51 6.53 13.15
C GLU A 239 -51.01 6.43 12.77
N PHE A 240 -51.49 5.19 12.56
CA PHE A 240 -52.89 4.95 12.20
C PHE A 240 -53.85 5.21 13.34
N GLU A 241 -53.50 4.85 14.58
CA GLU A 241 -54.26 5.19 15.78
C GLU A 241 -54.42 6.71 15.93
N LYS A 242 -53.33 7.50 15.67
CA LYS A 242 -53.41 8.98 15.75
C LYS A 242 -54.35 9.62 14.75
N ILE A 243 -54.57 9.01 13.61
CA ILE A 243 -55.52 9.51 12.59
C ILE A 243 -56.89 8.86 12.68
N GLY A 244 -57.15 8.09 13.74
CA GLY A 244 -58.42 7.44 14.00
C GLY A 244 -58.77 6.26 13.08
N LEU A 245 -57.76 5.64 12.47
CA LEU A 245 -57.92 4.43 11.64
C LEU A 245 -57.43 3.22 12.40
N ASP A 246 -58.26 2.21 12.50
CA ASP A 246 -57.90 0.93 13.05
C ASP A 246 -57.51 -0.05 11.90
N LEU A 247 -56.30 -0.60 11.97
CA LEU A 247 -55.77 -1.54 11.02
C LEU A 247 -55.67 -2.92 11.67
N ASP A 248 -56.04 -3.95 10.89
CA ASP A 248 -55.75 -5.32 11.27
C ASP A 248 -54.23 -5.60 11.22
N GLU A 249 -53.79 -6.62 11.96
CA GLU A 249 -52.38 -6.99 12.05
C GLU A 249 -51.74 -7.34 10.68
N GLU A 250 -52.53 -7.88 9.75
CA GLU A 250 -52.05 -8.22 8.41
C GLU A 250 -51.64 -6.95 7.63
N LYS A 251 -52.48 -5.93 7.69
CA LYS A 251 -52.18 -4.65 7.04
C LYS A 251 -51.01 -3.93 7.70
N ILE A 252 -50.91 -3.93 9.03
CA ILE A 252 -49.78 -3.38 9.77
C ILE A 252 -48.50 -4.08 9.31
N ASN A 253 -48.46 -5.41 9.27
CA ASN A 253 -47.30 -6.18 8.82
C ASN A 253 -46.94 -5.88 7.39
N LYS A 254 -47.90 -5.78 6.47
CA LYS A 254 -47.67 -5.48 5.08
C LYS A 254 -47.04 -4.09 4.87
N VAL A 255 -47.52 -3.09 5.58
CA VAL A 255 -46.94 -1.74 5.53
C VAL A 255 -45.51 -1.73 6.17
N ALA A 256 -45.32 -2.43 7.28
CA ALA A 256 -44.03 -2.58 7.90
C ALA A 256 -43.00 -3.23 6.97
N GLU A 257 -43.37 -4.33 6.28
CA GLU A 257 -42.50 -5.00 5.31
C GLU A 257 -42.13 -4.11 4.12
N MET A 258 -43.05 -3.28 3.64
CA MET A 258 -42.71 -2.30 2.61
C MET A 258 -41.63 -1.32 3.10
N ARG A 259 -41.74 -0.83 4.33
CA ARG A 259 -40.74 0.08 4.93
C ARG A 259 -39.41 -0.64 5.19
N VAL A 260 -39.43 -1.91 5.59
CA VAL A 260 -38.23 -2.74 5.74
C VAL A 260 -37.48 -2.86 4.41
N ARG A 261 -38.17 -3.14 3.31
CA ARG A 261 -37.55 -3.24 1.99
C ARG A 261 -36.93 -1.90 1.54
N GLU A 262 -37.60 -0.80 1.80
CA GLU A 262 -37.06 0.54 1.53
C GLU A 262 -35.82 0.82 2.39
N GLU A 263 -35.82 0.41 3.66
CA GLU A 263 -34.66 0.58 4.55
C GLU A 263 -33.48 -0.28 4.11
N ILE A 264 -33.71 -1.54 3.70
CA ILE A 264 -32.66 -2.40 3.12
C ILE A 264 -32.05 -1.74 1.90
N ASN A 265 -32.86 -1.26 0.96
CA ASN A 265 -32.38 -0.56 -0.23
C ASN A 265 -31.48 0.65 0.14
N ARG A 266 -31.96 1.52 1.03
CA ARG A 266 -31.20 2.71 1.48
C ARG A 266 -29.94 2.34 2.27
N GLY A 267 -29.99 1.33 3.13
CA GLY A 267 -28.87 0.87 3.92
C GLY A 267 -27.76 0.28 3.05
N VAL A 268 -28.12 -0.55 2.08
CA VAL A 268 -27.17 -1.13 1.13
C VAL A 268 -26.56 -0.05 0.24
N GLN A 269 -27.40 0.86 -0.29
CA GLN A 269 -26.91 2.00 -1.08
C GLN A 269 -25.92 2.86 -0.29
N MET A 270 -26.21 3.11 0.99
CA MET A 270 -25.32 3.87 1.87
C MET A 270 -23.96 3.17 2.06
N ILE A 271 -23.95 1.84 2.27
CA ILE A 271 -22.70 1.07 2.38
C ILE A 271 -21.88 1.26 1.11
N GLN A 272 -22.46 1.00 -0.05
CA GLN A 272 -21.74 1.12 -1.32
C GLN A 272 -21.25 2.54 -1.57
N TYR A 273 -22.08 3.55 -1.36
CA TYR A 273 -21.71 4.95 -1.54
C TYR A 273 -20.53 5.34 -0.63
N GLN A 274 -20.62 5.01 0.67
CA GLN A 274 -19.56 5.37 1.62
C GLN A 274 -18.25 4.63 1.31
N VAL A 275 -18.31 3.34 0.97
CA VAL A 275 -17.12 2.57 0.62
C VAL A 275 -16.40 3.13 -0.62
N ILE A 276 -17.17 3.53 -1.64
CA ILE A 276 -16.61 4.05 -2.90
C ILE A 276 -16.05 5.47 -2.72
N THR A 277 -16.73 6.31 -1.91
CA THR A 277 -16.39 7.73 -1.77
C THR A 277 -15.46 8.03 -0.60
N LEU A 278 -15.26 7.08 0.30
CA LEU A 278 -14.43 7.25 1.48
C LEU A 278 -12.95 7.24 1.11
N MET A 279 -12.23 8.23 1.58
CA MET A 279 -10.78 8.25 1.58
C MET A 279 -10.29 8.13 3.02
N THR A 280 -9.42 7.16 3.29
CA THR A 280 -8.81 6.97 4.61
C THR A 280 -7.72 7.99 4.90
N THR A 281 -7.20 8.02 6.12
CA THR A 281 -6.15 8.96 6.54
C THR A 281 -4.85 8.82 5.76
N ASN A 282 -4.56 7.63 5.24
CA ASN A 282 -3.41 7.34 4.36
C ASN A 282 -3.73 7.54 2.86
N GLY A 283 -4.88 8.14 2.54
CA GLY A 283 -5.28 8.45 1.16
C GLY A 283 -5.70 7.24 0.32
N GLN A 284 -6.03 6.13 0.96
CA GLN A 284 -6.45 4.90 0.30
C GLN A 284 -7.97 4.75 0.35
N ALA A 285 -8.59 4.31 -0.77
CA ALA A 285 -9.95 3.81 -0.72
C ALA A 285 -9.99 2.46 0.01
N PRO A 286 -11.00 2.17 0.85
CA PRO A 286 -11.12 0.88 1.51
C PRO A 286 -11.20 -0.26 0.49
N PHE A 287 -10.32 -1.26 0.63
CA PHE A 287 -10.38 -2.50 -0.15
C PHE A 287 -11.15 -3.54 0.65
N ILE A 288 -12.34 -3.96 0.16
CA ILE A 288 -13.28 -4.77 0.93
C ILE A 288 -13.72 -5.99 0.15
N THR A 289 -13.58 -7.14 0.79
CA THR A 289 -14.24 -8.38 0.38
C THR A 289 -15.54 -8.55 1.18
N VAL A 290 -16.65 -8.78 0.48
CA VAL A 290 -17.96 -8.95 1.10
C VAL A 290 -18.40 -10.41 0.97
N PHE A 291 -18.56 -11.10 2.09
CA PHE A 291 -19.11 -12.44 2.13
C PHE A 291 -20.65 -12.39 2.03
N MET A 292 -21.19 -13.22 1.14
CA MET A 292 -22.61 -13.30 0.79
C MET A 292 -23.10 -14.76 0.84
N TYR A 293 -22.86 -15.44 1.97
CA TYR A 293 -23.24 -16.83 2.16
C TYR A 293 -24.52 -16.95 2.97
N LEU A 294 -25.58 -17.57 2.41
CA LEU A 294 -26.82 -17.77 3.11
C LEU A 294 -26.69 -18.76 4.28
N ASP A 295 -25.78 -19.73 4.17
CA ASP A 295 -25.59 -20.77 5.19
C ASP A 295 -24.82 -20.25 6.44
N GLU A 296 -24.40 -18.99 6.48
CA GLU A 296 -23.88 -18.37 7.71
C GLU A 296 -24.96 -18.15 8.77
N VAL A 297 -26.24 -18.20 8.40
CA VAL A 297 -27.36 -18.08 9.31
C VAL A 297 -28.31 -19.30 9.17
N PRO A 298 -28.94 -19.74 10.27
CA PRO A 298 -29.90 -20.83 10.21
C PRO A 298 -31.12 -20.45 9.36
N GLU A 299 -31.84 -21.47 8.87
CA GLU A 299 -33.11 -21.28 8.16
C GLU A 299 -34.13 -20.50 9.00
N GLY A 300 -34.89 -19.62 8.35
CA GLY A 300 -35.89 -18.76 8.96
C GLY A 300 -35.79 -17.31 8.54
N GLN A 301 -36.49 -16.42 9.22
CA GLN A 301 -36.63 -15.01 8.85
C GLN A 301 -35.29 -14.28 8.68
N THR A 302 -34.31 -14.58 9.52
CA THR A 302 -32.99 -13.95 9.39
C THR A 302 -32.27 -14.32 8.09
N ARG A 303 -32.45 -15.58 7.63
CA ARG A 303 -31.92 -16.04 6.34
C ARG A 303 -32.63 -15.35 5.17
N ASP A 304 -33.94 -15.19 5.26
CA ASP A 304 -34.73 -14.47 4.25
C ASP A 304 -34.33 -12.99 4.20
N ASP A 305 -34.09 -12.39 5.35
CA ASP A 305 -33.60 -11.03 5.47
C ASP A 305 -32.19 -10.88 4.89
N LEU A 306 -31.30 -11.85 5.14
CA LEU A 306 -29.97 -11.90 4.53
C LEU A 306 -30.06 -12.04 3.01
N ALA A 307 -30.94 -12.89 2.51
CA ALA A 307 -31.18 -13.04 1.07
C ALA A 307 -31.60 -11.71 0.43
N ALA A 308 -32.51 -10.97 1.09
CA ALA A 308 -32.95 -9.65 0.62
C ALA A 308 -31.81 -8.62 0.61
N ILE A 309 -30.91 -8.64 1.61
CA ILE A 309 -29.72 -7.78 1.65
C ILE A 309 -28.76 -8.13 0.51
N ILE A 310 -28.50 -9.42 0.28
CA ILE A 310 -27.62 -9.90 -0.80
C ILE A 310 -28.18 -9.51 -2.17
N GLU A 311 -29.48 -9.75 -2.40
CA GLU A 311 -30.16 -9.38 -3.64
C GLU A 311 -30.00 -7.89 -3.91
N GLU A 312 -30.27 -7.05 -2.91
CA GLU A 312 -30.15 -5.61 -3.05
C GLU A 312 -28.69 -5.17 -3.29
N MET A 313 -27.71 -5.81 -2.63
CA MET A 313 -26.29 -5.54 -2.87
C MET A 313 -25.90 -5.81 -4.32
N LEU A 314 -26.37 -6.90 -4.90
CA LEU A 314 -26.15 -7.23 -6.30
C LEU A 314 -26.85 -6.25 -7.24
N HIS A 315 -28.10 -5.87 -6.93
CA HIS A 315 -28.86 -4.88 -7.72
C HIS A 315 -28.16 -3.51 -7.75
N GLN A 316 -27.68 -3.03 -6.62
CA GLN A 316 -26.97 -1.77 -6.53
C GLN A 316 -25.63 -1.81 -7.30
N ARG A 317 -24.92 -2.95 -7.29
CA ARG A 317 -23.69 -3.14 -8.08
C ARG A 317 -23.92 -3.16 -9.58
N ILE A 318 -25.09 -3.61 -10.05
CA ILE A 318 -25.45 -3.60 -11.47
C ILE A 318 -25.79 -2.18 -11.94
N LYS A 319 -26.35 -1.37 -11.06
CA LYS A 319 -26.72 0.02 -11.38
C LYS A 319 -25.51 0.96 -11.47
N GLY A 320 -24.36 0.56 -10.95
CA GLY A 320 -23.12 1.35 -10.89
C GLY A 320 -22.87 1.87 -9.50
#